data_21fc21980edcc1ec4f326c9829011fab
#
_entry.id   21fc21980edcc1ec4f326c9829011fab
#
_cell.length_a   1.000
_cell.length_b   1.000
_cell.length_c   1.000
_cell.angle_alpha   90.00
_cell.angle_beta   90.00
_cell.angle_gamma   90.00
#
_symmetry.space_group_name_H-M   'P 1'
#
loop_
_entity.id
_entity.type
_entity.pdbx_description
1 polymer ?
#
loop_
_entity_poly.entity_id
_entity_poly.type
_entity_poly.pdbx_seq_one_letter_code
_entity_poly.pdbx_strand_id
1 'polypeptide(L)'
;RDFGISWTMAITGLPVSGTSRAELATTAADTNYVYAIYGASNNSLYGVYRSTNKGVSWTQMHGSTPNLLGWSTTGAGTGGQAWYDLTIAASPLNKDVILIGGVNIWRSNNGGSSFGLSGHWYGGGGASFVHADHHWLTFRPNSNKVYAGTDGGVYRSTNSGLNNSWVARNDGMAITMYYKIST
;
A
#
# COMPACT_ATOMS: atom_id res chain seq x y z
N ARG A 1 5.91 -24.99 2.30
CA ARG A 1 4.59 -25.33 2.90
C ARG A 1 4.75 -26.38 3.99
N ASP A 2 5.86 -26.28 4.63
CA ASP A 2 6.40 -27.13 5.68
C ASP A 2 6.70 -26.30 6.94
N PHE A 3 5.90 -25.26 7.19
CA PHE A 3 6.05 -24.32 8.31
C PHE A 3 7.40 -23.58 8.35
N GLY A 4 8.02 -23.37 7.16
CA GLY A 4 9.26 -22.63 7.05
C GLY A 4 10.52 -23.47 7.27
N ILE A 5 10.41 -24.79 7.24
CA ILE A 5 11.57 -25.69 7.32
C ILE A 5 12.43 -25.57 6.05
N SER A 6 11.79 -25.35 4.89
CA SER A 6 12.48 -25.10 3.62
C SER A 6 11.93 -23.88 2.90
N TRP A 7 12.79 -23.23 2.12
CA TRP A 7 12.45 -22.05 1.33
C TRP A 7 12.91 -22.24 -0.12
N THR A 8 12.01 -21.98 -1.05
CA THR A 8 12.32 -21.96 -2.48
C THR A 8 12.02 -20.57 -3.03
N MET A 9 12.87 -20.10 -3.94
CA MET A 9 12.67 -18.80 -4.58
C MET A 9 11.50 -18.89 -5.58
N ALA A 10 10.44 -18.11 -5.34
CA ALA A 10 9.25 -18.04 -6.20
C ALA A 10 9.31 -16.74 -7.02
N ILE A 11 10.07 -16.75 -8.12
CA ILE A 11 10.31 -15.55 -8.96
C ILE A 11 9.56 -15.54 -10.28
N THR A 12 8.81 -16.58 -10.62
CA THR A 12 8.09 -16.66 -11.90
C THR A 12 7.12 -15.51 -12.04
N GLY A 13 7.44 -14.56 -12.93
CA GLY A 13 6.65 -13.35 -13.18
C GLY A 13 6.94 -12.17 -12.25
N LEU A 14 7.90 -12.29 -11.31
CA LEU A 14 8.38 -11.18 -10.48
C LEU A 14 9.64 -10.53 -11.08
N PRO A 15 9.94 -9.26 -10.74
CA PRO A 15 11.17 -8.61 -11.17
C PRO A 15 12.38 -9.26 -10.49
N VAL A 16 13.49 -9.39 -11.25
CA VAL A 16 14.75 -9.94 -10.75
C VAL A 16 15.82 -8.87 -10.52
N SER A 17 15.55 -7.63 -10.93
CA SER A 17 16.47 -6.48 -10.78
C SER A 17 15.72 -5.16 -10.89
N GLY A 18 16.42 -4.04 -10.61
CA GLY A 18 15.89 -2.68 -10.74
C GLY A 18 14.90 -2.28 -9.63
N THR A 19 14.80 -3.08 -8.58
CA THR A 19 13.92 -2.85 -7.43
C THR A 19 14.71 -2.49 -6.19
N SER A 20 14.09 -1.75 -5.26
CA SER A 20 14.65 -1.34 -3.97
C SER A 20 14.00 -2.06 -2.79
N ARG A 21 12.67 -2.04 -2.71
CA ARG A 21 11.89 -2.59 -1.60
C ARG A 21 10.66 -3.29 -2.15
N ALA A 22 10.16 -4.28 -1.43
CA ALA A 22 8.91 -4.96 -1.73
C ALA A 22 8.07 -5.14 -0.47
N GLU A 23 6.74 -5.09 -0.63
CA GLU A 23 5.77 -5.42 0.40
C GLU A 23 4.73 -6.39 -0.16
N LEU A 24 4.17 -7.23 0.71
CA LEU A 24 3.23 -8.28 0.35
C LEU A 24 1.91 -8.12 1.11
N ALA A 25 0.81 -8.48 0.46
CA ALA A 25 -0.49 -8.60 1.10
C ALA A 25 -1.20 -9.90 0.68
N THR A 26 -1.86 -10.53 1.63
CA THR A 26 -2.76 -11.66 1.42
C THR A 26 -4.19 -11.25 1.73
N THR A 27 -5.17 -12.00 1.25
CA THR A 27 -6.57 -11.75 1.55
C THR A 27 -7.28 -13.02 2.02
N ALA A 28 -8.16 -12.87 3.02
CA ALA A 28 -9.03 -13.95 3.50
C ALA A 28 -10.20 -14.23 2.55
N ALA A 29 -10.53 -13.28 1.65
CA ALA A 29 -11.59 -13.46 0.64
C ALA A 29 -11.27 -14.58 -0.37
N ASP A 30 -9.99 -14.80 -0.65
CA ASP A 30 -9.49 -15.93 -1.44
C ASP A 30 -8.01 -16.18 -1.09
N THR A 31 -7.72 -17.25 -0.39
CA THR A 31 -6.37 -17.59 0.07
C THR A 31 -5.39 -17.98 -1.05
N ASN A 32 -5.84 -18.09 -2.29
CA ASN A 32 -4.95 -18.23 -3.45
C ASN A 32 -4.34 -16.91 -3.89
N TYR A 33 -4.96 -15.78 -3.50
CA TYR A 33 -4.54 -14.45 -3.92
C TYR A 33 -3.46 -13.89 -3.00
N VAL A 34 -2.38 -13.47 -3.61
CA VAL A 34 -1.28 -12.72 -2.97
C VAL A 34 -0.95 -11.53 -3.86
N TYR A 35 -0.75 -10.39 -3.26
CA TYR A 35 -0.32 -9.17 -3.93
C TYR A 35 1.09 -8.80 -3.52
N ALA A 36 1.85 -8.21 -4.44
CA ALA A 36 3.17 -7.65 -4.17
C ALA A 36 3.26 -6.26 -4.82
N ILE A 37 3.87 -5.32 -4.10
CA ILE A 37 4.27 -4.02 -4.64
C ILE A 37 5.78 -3.92 -4.57
N TYR A 38 6.38 -3.34 -5.60
CA TYR A 38 7.82 -3.11 -5.68
C TYR A 38 8.10 -1.62 -5.91
N GLY A 39 8.99 -1.07 -5.08
CA GLY A 39 9.67 0.18 -5.34
C GLY A 39 10.80 -0.02 -6.33
N ALA A 40 10.99 0.93 -7.23
CA ALA A 40 12.12 0.98 -8.16
C ALA A 40 13.39 1.48 -7.46
N SER A 41 14.55 1.31 -8.09
CA SER A 41 15.83 1.77 -7.55
C SER A 41 15.92 3.30 -7.36
N ASN A 42 15.09 4.07 -8.06
CA ASN A 42 14.92 5.51 -7.86
C ASN A 42 13.80 5.87 -6.85
N ASN A 43 13.28 4.86 -6.12
CA ASN A 43 12.23 4.97 -5.10
C ASN A 43 10.82 5.32 -5.61
N SER A 44 10.61 5.36 -6.93
CA SER A 44 9.28 5.43 -7.53
C SER A 44 8.63 4.03 -7.57
N LEU A 45 7.41 3.95 -8.09
CA LEU A 45 6.78 2.65 -8.33
C LEU A 45 7.53 1.87 -9.42
N TYR A 46 7.89 0.63 -9.13
CA TYR A 46 8.31 -0.34 -10.15
C TYR A 46 7.10 -1.06 -10.73
N GLY A 47 6.20 -1.55 -9.88
CA GLY A 47 4.98 -2.20 -10.31
C GLY A 47 4.24 -2.92 -9.18
N VAL A 48 3.00 -3.29 -9.49
CA VAL A 48 2.13 -4.09 -8.63
C VAL A 48 1.88 -5.44 -9.31
N TYR A 49 2.01 -6.50 -8.56
CA TYR A 49 1.93 -7.88 -9.03
C TYR A 49 0.86 -8.64 -8.25
N ARG A 50 0.24 -9.61 -8.91
CA ARG A 50 -0.77 -10.49 -8.31
C ARG A 50 -0.44 -11.94 -8.63
N SER A 51 -0.49 -12.77 -7.62
CA SER A 51 -0.58 -14.24 -7.74
C SER A 51 -2.00 -14.69 -7.48
N THR A 52 -2.46 -15.70 -8.19
CA THR A 52 -3.73 -16.41 -7.96
C THR A 52 -3.53 -17.87 -7.58
N ASN A 53 -2.29 -18.25 -7.25
CA ASN A 53 -1.89 -19.62 -6.93
C ASN A 53 -0.92 -19.67 -5.74
N LYS A 54 -1.19 -18.85 -4.72
CA LYS A 54 -0.43 -18.83 -3.44
C LYS A 54 1.05 -18.47 -3.62
N GLY A 55 1.36 -17.56 -4.56
CA GLY A 55 2.72 -17.06 -4.80
C GLY A 55 3.58 -17.97 -5.69
N VAL A 56 3.02 -19.00 -6.32
CA VAL A 56 3.79 -19.87 -7.22
C VAL A 56 4.19 -19.14 -8.50
N SER A 57 3.27 -18.34 -9.06
CA SER A 57 3.55 -17.48 -10.20
C SER A 57 2.80 -16.17 -10.07
N TRP A 58 3.27 -15.15 -10.80
CA TRP A 58 2.81 -13.78 -10.65
C TRP A 58 2.54 -13.14 -12.01
N THR A 59 1.56 -12.24 -12.02
CA THR A 59 1.23 -11.39 -13.17
C THR A 59 1.39 -9.94 -12.75
N GLN A 60 2.07 -9.14 -13.55
CA GLN A 60 2.11 -7.69 -13.36
C GLN A 60 0.73 -7.11 -13.68
N MET A 61 0.11 -6.48 -12.69
CA MET A 61 -1.20 -5.86 -12.80
C MET A 61 -1.11 -4.39 -13.14
N HIS A 62 -0.07 -3.70 -12.63
CA HIS A 62 0.16 -2.29 -12.85
C HIS A 62 1.67 -2.05 -13.00
N GLY A 63 2.05 -1.25 -13.98
CA GLY A 63 3.44 -0.87 -14.23
C GLY A 63 3.87 0.33 -13.39
N SER A 64 4.91 1.02 -13.85
CA SER A 64 5.47 2.18 -13.16
C SER A 64 4.68 3.48 -13.38
N THR A 65 3.69 3.47 -14.27
CA THR A 65 2.91 4.66 -14.64
C THR A 65 1.41 4.35 -14.62
N PRO A 66 0.58 5.16 -13.96
CA PRO A 66 0.95 6.28 -13.06
C PRO A 66 1.80 5.84 -11.87
N ASN A 67 2.70 6.73 -11.40
CA ASN A 67 3.56 6.48 -10.26
C ASN A 67 2.79 6.67 -8.95
N LEU A 68 2.37 5.58 -8.33
CA LEU A 68 1.55 5.58 -7.10
C LEU A 68 2.36 5.93 -5.83
N LEU A 69 3.69 5.98 -5.91
CA LEU A 69 4.58 6.26 -4.78
C LEU A 69 5.15 7.69 -4.82
N GLY A 70 4.68 8.52 -5.76
CA GLY A 70 5.02 9.93 -5.84
C GLY A 70 4.03 10.83 -5.09
N TRP A 71 4.30 12.13 -5.12
CA TRP A 71 3.54 13.15 -4.39
C TRP A 71 2.28 13.63 -5.13
N SER A 72 2.21 13.39 -6.44
CA SER A 72 1.15 13.91 -7.30
C SER A 72 -0.20 13.25 -7.04
N THR A 73 -1.30 14.00 -7.16
CA THR A 73 -2.69 13.51 -7.11
C THR A 73 -3.06 12.63 -8.30
N THR A 74 -2.27 12.66 -9.38
CA THR A 74 -2.51 11.92 -10.62
C THR A 74 -1.49 10.81 -10.87
N GLY A 75 -0.51 10.65 -9.99
CA GLY A 75 0.63 9.76 -10.22
C GLY A 75 1.61 10.26 -11.28
N ALA A 76 1.56 11.55 -11.63
CA ALA A 76 2.57 12.17 -12.47
C ALA A 76 3.86 12.37 -11.68
N GLY A 77 5.02 12.27 -12.38
CA GLY A 77 6.34 12.43 -11.76
C GLY A 77 7.13 11.13 -11.67
N THR A 78 8.45 11.27 -11.48
CA THR A 78 9.41 10.17 -11.57
C THR A 78 10.08 9.82 -10.26
N GLY A 79 9.84 10.59 -9.20
CA GLY A 79 10.40 10.36 -7.86
C GLY A 79 9.44 9.64 -6.93
N GLY A 80 9.95 9.24 -5.80
CA GLY A 80 9.18 8.64 -4.70
C GLY A 80 10.07 8.42 -3.49
N GLN A 81 9.53 7.81 -2.46
CA GLN A 81 10.29 7.49 -1.25
C GLN A 81 10.01 6.05 -0.76
N ALA A 82 9.89 5.11 -1.71
CA ALA A 82 9.60 3.71 -1.42
C ALA A 82 10.57 3.05 -0.42
N TRP A 83 11.79 3.59 -0.29
CA TRP A 83 12.75 3.15 0.73
C TRP A 83 12.27 3.43 2.15
N TYR A 84 11.47 4.47 2.33
CA TYR A 84 10.98 4.95 3.63
C TYR A 84 9.56 4.46 3.91
N ASP A 85 8.62 4.78 3.02
CA ASP A 85 7.20 4.49 3.14
C ASP A 85 6.71 3.62 1.99
N LEU A 86 6.36 2.40 2.28
CA LEU A 86 5.78 1.46 1.31
C LEU A 86 4.92 0.46 2.06
N THR A 87 3.65 0.39 1.70
CA THR A 87 2.74 -0.60 2.28
C THR A 87 1.64 -0.97 1.31
N ILE A 88 1.13 -2.19 1.45
CA ILE A 88 -0.01 -2.71 0.68
C ILE A 88 -0.93 -3.50 1.58
N ALA A 89 -2.24 -3.38 1.39
CA ALA A 89 -3.25 -4.16 2.10
C ALA A 89 -4.31 -4.66 1.14
N ALA A 90 -4.79 -5.89 1.36
CA ALA A 90 -5.89 -6.49 0.59
C ALA A 90 -7.11 -6.70 1.48
N SER A 91 -8.30 -6.41 0.96
CA SER A 91 -9.55 -6.52 1.70
C SER A 91 -9.87 -7.99 2.04
N PRO A 92 -10.25 -8.29 3.29
CA PRO A 92 -10.64 -9.65 3.68
C PRO A 92 -12.01 -10.07 3.14
N LEU A 93 -12.80 -9.14 2.58
CA LEU A 93 -14.15 -9.40 2.07
C LEU A 93 -14.23 -9.42 0.55
N ASN A 94 -13.27 -8.82 -0.14
CA ASN A 94 -13.23 -8.78 -1.60
C ASN A 94 -11.78 -8.83 -2.07
N LYS A 95 -11.38 -9.94 -2.67
CA LYS A 95 -10.02 -10.18 -3.16
C LYS A 95 -9.52 -9.12 -4.15
N ASP A 96 -10.41 -8.43 -4.86
CA ASP A 96 -10.06 -7.44 -5.89
C ASP A 96 -9.91 -6.01 -5.33
N VAL A 97 -10.21 -5.80 -4.03
CA VAL A 97 -9.99 -4.52 -3.35
C VAL A 97 -8.66 -4.53 -2.65
N ILE A 98 -7.74 -3.66 -3.11
CA ILE A 98 -6.43 -3.45 -2.50
C ILE A 98 -6.16 -1.97 -2.30
N LEU A 99 -5.34 -1.66 -1.30
CA LEU A 99 -4.85 -0.32 -1.00
C LEU A 99 -3.32 -0.32 -1.03
N ILE A 100 -2.75 0.75 -1.56
CA ILE A 100 -1.32 1.03 -1.56
C ILE A 100 -1.11 2.33 -0.81
N GLY A 101 -0.13 2.34 0.09
CA GLY A 101 0.34 3.51 0.82
C GLY A 101 1.81 3.77 0.52
N GLY A 102 2.11 5.00 0.33
CA GLY A 102 3.39 5.66 0.24
C GLY A 102 3.15 7.07 0.78
N VAL A 103 3.51 8.12 0.03
CA VAL A 103 3.11 9.50 0.38
C VAL A 103 1.58 9.67 0.39
N ASN A 104 0.90 9.02 -0.55
CA ASN A 104 -0.56 9.03 -0.69
C ASN A 104 -1.13 7.63 -0.52
N ILE A 105 -2.47 7.54 -0.37
CA ILE A 105 -3.18 6.27 -0.42
C ILE A 105 -3.88 6.14 -1.78
N TRP A 106 -3.64 5.02 -2.43
CA TRP A 106 -4.31 4.64 -3.67
C TRP A 106 -5.14 3.37 -3.44
N ARG A 107 -6.30 3.31 -4.10
CA ARG A 107 -7.23 2.18 -3.99
C ARG A 107 -7.54 1.59 -5.36
N SER A 108 -7.46 0.27 -5.45
CA SER A 108 -7.97 -0.51 -6.57
C SER A 108 -9.23 -1.28 -6.16
N ASN A 109 -10.14 -1.52 -7.09
CA ASN A 109 -11.29 -2.41 -6.95
C ASN A 109 -11.33 -3.50 -8.04
N ASN A 110 -10.25 -3.64 -8.81
CA ASN A 110 -10.11 -4.58 -9.92
C ASN A 110 -8.81 -5.39 -9.85
N GLY A 111 -8.37 -5.70 -8.64
CA GLY A 111 -7.22 -6.56 -8.41
C GLY A 111 -5.88 -5.94 -8.81
N GLY A 112 -5.77 -4.62 -8.73
CA GLY A 112 -4.53 -3.90 -9.01
C GLY A 112 -4.33 -3.46 -10.45
N SER A 113 -5.32 -3.64 -11.34
CA SER A 113 -5.21 -3.24 -12.74
C SER A 113 -5.30 -1.73 -12.94
N SER A 114 -6.03 -1.04 -12.06
CA SER A 114 -6.08 0.42 -12.00
C SER A 114 -6.29 0.91 -10.59
N PHE A 115 -5.90 2.16 -10.33
CA PHE A 115 -5.97 2.78 -9.02
C PHE A 115 -6.59 4.17 -9.11
N GLY A 116 -7.42 4.49 -8.11
CA GLY A 116 -7.91 5.82 -7.83
C GLY A 116 -7.31 6.36 -6.54
N LEU A 117 -7.14 7.68 -6.47
CA LEU A 117 -6.67 8.36 -5.27
C LEU A 117 -7.70 8.19 -4.14
N SER A 118 -7.27 7.69 -2.99
CA SER A 118 -8.11 7.41 -1.82
C SER A 118 -7.86 8.39 -0.68
N GLY A 119 -6.62 8.76 -0.44
CA GLY A 119 -6.19 9.75 0.53
C GLY A 119 -4.98 10.52 0.04
N HIS A 120 -4.90 11.81 0.39
CA HIS A 120 -3.82 12.67 -0.05
C HIS A 120 -3.26 13.49 1.11
N TRP A 121 -1.95 13.66 1.15
CA TRP A 121 -1.21 14.24 2.27
C TRP A 121 -1.61 15.70 2.63
N TYR A 122 -2.23 16.43 1.73
CA TYR A 122 -2.84 17.73 2.04
C TYR A 122 -4.31 17.86 1.57
N GLY A 123 -4.98 16.74 1.24
CA GLY A 123 -6.36 16.77 0.76
C GLY A 123 -6.50 17.24 -0.69
N GLY A 124 -5.43 17.16 -1.50
CA GLY A 124 -5.45 17.55 -2.91
C GLY A 124 -6.21 16.57 -3.78
N GLY A 125 -6.62 17.03 -5.00
CA GLY A 125 -7.32 16.19 -5.98
C GLY A 125 -8.72 15.74 -5.54
N GLY A 126 -9.35 16.41 -4.56
CA GLY A 126 -10.64 16.01 -4.00
C GLY A 126 -10.56 14.78 -3.10
N ALA A 127 -9.38 14.35 -2.70
CA ALA A 127 -9.20 13.23 -1.80
C ALA A 127 -9.29 13.66 -0.32
N SER A 128 -9.63 12.71 0.55
CA SER A 128 -9.54 12.90 2.00
C SER A 128 -8.12 13.29 2.40
N PHE A 129 -8.00 14.19 3.37
CA PHE A 129 -6.75 14.41 4.06
C PHE A 129 -6.37 13.14 4.86
N VAL A 130 -5.20 12.60 4.59
CA VAL A 130 -4.53 11.58 5.39
C VAL A 130 -3.05 11.96 5.40
N HIS A 131 -2.45 12.12 6.58
CA HIS A 131 -1.05 12.51 6.68
C HIS A 131 -0.15 11.61 5.82
N ALA A 132 0.90 12.18 5.25
CA ALA A 132 1.85 11.46 4.42
C ALA A 132 2.56 10.31 5.16
N ASP A 133 3.33 9.59 4.38
CA ASP A 133 4.32 8.60 4.83
C ASP A 133 3.66 7.43 5.55
N HIS A 134 3.03 6.58 4.73
CA HIS A 134 2.28 5.42 5.20
C HIS A 134 3.22 4.22 5.42
N HIS A 135 3.39 3.85 6.70
CA HIS A 135 4.20 2.69 7.10
C HIS A 135 3.39 1.41 7.24
N TRP A 136 2.08 1.55 7.47
CA TRP A 136 1.22 0.40 7.67
C TRP A 136 -0.21 0.64 7.20
N LEU A 137 -0.71 -0.28 6.38
CA LEU A 137 -2.11 -0.39 6.02
C LEU A 137 -2.61 -1.76 6.46
N THR A 138 -3.75 -1.83 7.16
CA THR A 138 -4.32 -3.09 7.58
C THR A 138 -5.85 -3.05 7.63
N PHE A 139 -6.47 -4.08 7.09
CA PHE A 139 -7.90 -4.29 7.28
C PHE A 139 -8.16 -5.01 8.60
N ARG A 140 -9.21 -4.58 9.30
CA ARG A 140 -9.77 -5.38 10.38
C ARG A 140 -10.30 -6.70 9.80
N PRO A 141 -10.04 -7.87 10.43
CA PRO A 141 -10.59 -9.14 9.99
C PRO A 141 -12.11 -9.06 9.80
N ASN A 142 -12.61 -9.69 8.72
CA ASN A 142 -14.03 -9.78 8.37
C ASN A 142 -14.76 -8.43 8.37
N SER A 143 -14.09 -7.36 7.89
CA SER A 143 -14.65 -6.01 7.96
C SER A 143 -14.16 -5.13 6.81
N ASN A 144 -14.99 -4.14 6.44
CA ASN A 144 -14.61 -3.04 5.56
C ASN A 144 -13.76 -1.95 6.26
N LYS A 145 -13.49 -2.10 7.55
CA LYS A 145 -12.66 -1.14 8.27
C LYS A 145 -11.20 -1.36 7.93
N VAL A 146 -10.52 -0.29 7.55
CA VAL A 146 -9.08 -0.27 7.29
C VAL A 146 -8.44 0.85 8.09
N TYR A 147 -7.22 0.62 8.56
CA TYR A 147 -6.42 1.56 9.32
C TYR A 147 -5.14 1.87 8.55
N ALA A 148 -4.71 3.11 8.65
CA ALA A 148 -3.44 3.61 8.13
C ALA A 148 -2.62 4.16 9.29
N GLY A 149 -1.41 3.64 9.48
CA GLY A 149 -0.38 4.20 10.36
C GLY A 149 0.57 5.05 9.53
N THR A 150 0.72 6.31 9.92
CA THR A 150 1.49 7.33 9.22
C THR A 150 2.38 8.09 10.19
N ASP A 151 3.29 8.92 9.70
CA ASP A 151 4.09 9.83 10.55
C ASP A 151 3.22 10.81 11.35
N GLY A 152 2.02 11.13 10.87
CA GLY A 152 1.04 11.99 11.56
C GLY A 152 0.01 11.24 12.38
N GLY A 153 0.21 9.93 12.65
CA GLY A 153 -0.65 9.12 13.51
C GLY A 153 -1.50 8.12 12.76
N VAL A 154 -2.66 7.80 13.32
CA VAL A 154 -3.56 6.75 12.83
C VAL A 154 -4.79 7.34 12.17
N TYR A 155 -5.13 6.82 11.00
CA TYR A 155 -6.36 7.13 10.29
C TYR A 155 -7.18 5.86 10.08
N ARG A 156 -8.48 6.00 10.01
CA ARG A 156 -9.41 4.88 9.76
C ARG A 156 -10.42 5.24 8.68
N SER A 157 -10.61 4.31 7.75
CA SER A 157 -11.80 4.28 6.89
C SER A 157 -12.74 3.16 7.33
N THR A 158 -14.04 3.37 7.24
CA THR A 158 -15.07 2.35 7.49
C THR A 158 -15.65 1.78 6.20
N ASN A 159 -15.14 2.21 5.04
CA ASN A 159 -15.66 1.85 3.73
C ASN A 159 -14.54 1.40 2.78
N SER A 160 -13.72 0.43 3.21
CA SER A 160 -12.65 -0.17 2.41
C SER A 160 -11.72 0.85 1.75
N GLY A 161 -11.43 1.96 2.44
CA GLY A 161 -10.55 2.99 1.90
C GLY A 161 -11.11 3.76 0.72
N LEU A 162 -12.43 3.85 0.57
CA LEU A 162 -13.01 4.78 -0.42
C LEU A 162 -12.61 6.22 -0.10
N ASN A 163 -12.44 7.01 -1.13
CA ASN A 163 -12.26 8.46 -0.95
C ASN A 163 -13.39 9.05 -0.10
N ASN A 164 -13.09 10.11 0.66
CA ASN A 164 -14.02 10.76 1.62
C ASN A 164 -14.50 9.85 2.78
N SER A 165 -13.79 8.76 3.07
CA SER A 165 -14.13 7.87 4.18
C SER A 165 -13.08 7.81 5.29
N TRP A 166 -11.98 8.53 5.14
CA TRP A 166 -10.88 8.54 6.09
C TRP A 166 -11.10 9.57 7.21
N VAL A 167 -10.85 9.16 8.44
CA VAL A 167 -10.97 9.98 9.65
C VAL A 167 -9.78 9.73 10.55
N ALA A 168 -9.14 10.79 11.04
CA ALA A 168 -8.08 10.70 12.04
C ALA A 168 -8.59 10.04 13.34
N ARG A 169 -7.70 9.29 14.00
CA ARG A 169 -7.96 8.59 15.27
C ARG A 169 -6.84 8.85 16.29
N ASN A 170 -6.47 10.12 16.39
CA ASN A 170 -5.32 10.56 17.18
C ASN A 170 -5.69 11.09 18.56
N ASP A 171 -7.00 11.17 18.90
CA ASP A 171 -7.46 11.69 20.19
C ASP A 171 -6.89 10.85 21.34
N GLY A 172 -6.20 11.51 22.27
CA GLY A 172 -5.53 10.86 23.40
C GLY A 172 -4.18 10.17 23.06
N MET A 173 -3.70 10.31 21.84
CA MET A 173 -2.39 9.82 21.44
C MET A 173 -1.36 10.96 21.50
N ALA A 174 -0.23 10.73 22.18
CA ALA A 174 0.91 11.63 22.13
C ALA A 174 1.69 11.37 20.82
N ILE A 175 1.35 12.11 19.77
CA ILE A 175 2.01 12.02 18.47
C ILE A 175 2.97 13.19 18.36
N THR A 176 4.23 12.97 18.74
CA THR A 176 5.28 14.00 18.69
C THR A 176 6.55 13.37 18.15
N MET A 177 7.09 13.96 17.10
CA MET A 177 8.39 13.61 16.56
C MET A 177 9.41 14.62 17.05
N TYR A 178 10.39 14.18 17.82
CA TYR A 178 11.50 15.02 18.27
C TYR A 178 12.68 14.86 17.31
N TYR A 179 13.01 15.93 16.57
CA TYR A 179 14.20 15.93 15.70
C TYR A 179 15.48 16.23 16.47
N LYS A 180 15.38 16.96 17.57
CA LYS A 180 16.53 17.32 18.40
C LYS A 180 16.08 17.63 19.83
N ILE A 181 16.78 17.09 20.80
CA ILE A 181 16.71 17.46 22.20
C ILE A 181 18.09 18.01 22.58
N SER A 182 18.15 19.22 23.11
CA SER A 182 19.37 19.79 23.72
C SER A 182 19.18 19.88 25.23
N THR A 183 20.16 19.47 25.98
CA THR A 183 20.29 19.68 27.41
C THR A 183 21.16 20.87 27.69
#